data_a8ff79fba22aeff87fd764ee75259eaa
#
_entry.id   a8ff79fba22aeff87fd764ee75259eaa
#
_cell.length_a   1.000
_cell.length_b   1.000
_cell.length_c   1.000
_cell.angle_alpha   90.00
_cell.angle_beta   90.00
_cell.angle_gamma   90.00
#
_symmetry.space_group_name_H-M   'P 1'
#
loop_
_entity.id
_entity.type
_entity.pdbx_description
1 polymer ?
#
loop_
_entity_poly.entity_id
_entity_poly.type
_entity_poly.pdbx_seq_one_letter_code
_entity_poly.pdbx_strand_id
1 'polypeptide(L)'
;MERLYITTPIYYPNAPPHIGHAYTTVYADVLARYNRLVGRKVFFLTGNDEHGLKIQRAAEKEGITPKEFVDKMAGVYRQYWVMLNISYDHFIRTTDSYHEKVVSEAFKRLHEKGLIYKAKYAGWYCVDCERYYSPGEYVLVDDKPHCPIHNKPLEWLEEETYYFKLSEFKDYVTKTLSETDIVYPPSYAKEVLNRVQAEGLRDVSVARPKDRVAWGIPVPFDPDYTIYVWFDALLNYVSGIGYLTDDARFQEYWPNVHHVIGKDILWFHTVVWFSLLKALDISPPRRLIVHSFLINRGLKIGKSAGNVIPIEFLVERYNGSDGARYVLMKLFNLDKDVEVTIDLMDSIYNSELADTYGNLVRRVGVLAAKKVKGKVYRRDVDKKIEESIETALGKYVEDMESLEVSKALSEVQELGKALNTYINEVKPWEKSDPSKELYSLLEGIRAVTVMLSPVTPRASTVISESFGFKLVSPRDFKVGSVERYNIVEAPILFRKVQARRESQSGEESPPSS
;
A
#
# COMPACT_ATOMS: atom_id res chain seq x y z
N MET A 1 -8.62 -17.48 16.79
CA MET A 1 -8.82 -16.57 15.64
C MET A 1 -7.45 -16.06 15.24
N GLU A 2 -7.08 -16.23 13.99
CA GLU A 2 -5.76 -15.83 13.48
C GLU A 2 -5.59 -14.31 13.60
N ARG A 3 -4.40 -13.86 14.06
CA ARG A 3 -4.01 -12.45 14.13
C ARG A 3 -3.18 -12.13 12.91
N LEU A 4 -3.35 -10.92 12.39
CA LEU A 4 -2.55 -10.41 11.27
C LEU A 4 -2.19 -8.95 11.54
N TYR A 5 -0.92 -8.62 11.42
CA TYR A 5 -0.43 -7.26 11.48
C TYR A 5 0.02 -6.83 10.08
N ILE A 6 -0.63 -5.83 9.51
CA ILE A 6 -0.29 -5.28 8.19
C ILE A 6 0.29 -3.88 8.36
N THR A 7 1.37 -3.57 7.66
CA THR A 7 1.97 -2.25 7.69
C THR A 7 2.26 -1.71 6.31
N THR A 8 2.18 -0.39 6.15
CA THR A 8 2.84 0.33 5.05
C THR A 8 4.20 0.85 5.52
N PRO A 9 5.07 1.37 4.64
CA PRO A 9 6.11 2.28 5.06
C PRO A 9 5.46 3.50 5.72
N ILE A 10 6.18 4.13 6.64
CA ILE A 10 5.83 5.49 7.05
C ILE A 10 6.38 6.47 6.04
N TYR A 11 5.64 7.53 5.77
CA TYR A 11 5.93 8.43 4.65
C TYR A 11 6.58 9.72 5.12
N TYR A 12 7.57 10.21 4.37
CA TYR A 12 8.17 11.52 4.59
C TYR A 12 7.14 12.62 4.29
N PRO A 13 6.65 13.37 5.28
CA PRO A 13 5.59 14.35 5.08
C PRO A 13 6.13 15.73 4.64
N ASN A 14 7.15 15.76 3.80
CA ASN A 14 7.74 16.99 3.25
C ASN A 14 6.87 17.65 2.17
N ALA A 15 5.80 17.01 1.75
CA ALA A 15 4.73 17.53 0.90
C ALA A 15 3.54 16.55 0.89
N PRO A 16 2.34 16.93 0.38
CA PRO A 16 1.16 16.07 0.31
C PRO A 16 1.44 14.73 -0.38
N PRO A 17 0.71 13.64 0.00
CA PRO A 17 0.87 12.35 -0.66
C PRO A 17 0.36 12.39 -2.11
N HIS A 18 0.89 11.49 -2.93
CA HIS A 18 0.52 11.34 -4.34
C HIS A 18 0.16 9.88 -4.67
N ILE A 19 -0.16 9.61 -5.95
CA ILE A 19 -0.57 8.29 -6.44
C ILE A 19 0.34 7.14 -5.96
N GLY A 20 1.67 7.35 -5.87
CA GLY A 20 2.60 6.32 -5.40
C GLY A 20 2.36 5.92 -3.94
N HIS A 21 2.06 6.88 -3.05
CA HIS A 21 1.68 6.61 -1.67
C HIS A 21 0.30 5.92 -1.60
N ALA A 22 -0.66 6.38 -2.42
CA ALA A 22 -1.97 5.76 -2.52
C ALA A 22 -1.90 4.31 -3.00
N TYR A 23 -1.03 4.02 -3.95
CA TYR A 23 -0.80 2.68 -4.52
C TYR A 23 -0.46 1.65 -3.44
N THR A 24 0.53 1.94 -2.61
CA THR A 24 0.95 1.11 -1.47
C THR A 24 -0.15 1.02 -0.40
N THR A 25 -0.71 2.17 -0.01
CA THR A 25 -1.64 2.24 1.14
C THR A 25 -3.00 1.59 0.82
N VAL A 26 -3.52 1.76 -0.40
CA VAL A 26 -4.76 1.12 -0.83
C VAL A 26 -4.58 -0.40 -0.91
N TYR A 27 -3.43 -0.90 -1.41
CA TYR A 27 -3.17 -2.33 -1.43
C TYR A 27 -3.14 -2.93 -0.02
N ALA A 28 -2.42 -2.30 0.91
CA ALA A 28 -2.40 -2.73 2.31
C ALA A 28 -3.80 -2.72 2.94
N ASP A 29 -4.61 -1.70 2.65
CA ASP A 29 -6.00 -1.59 3.11
C ASP A 29 -6.91 -2.69 2.51
N VAL A 30 -6.72 -3.02 1.23
CA VAL A 30 -7.47 -4.12 0.59
C VAL A 30 -7.14 -5.45 1.26
N LEU A 31 -5.87 -5.72 1.54
CA LEU A 31 -5.48 -6.91 2.31
C LEU A 31 -6.08 -6.89 3.72
N ALA A 32 -6.06 -5.75 4.40
CA ALA A 32 -6.65 -5.62 5.73
C ALA A 32 -8.15 -5.91 5.71
N ARG A 33 -8.89 -5.31 4.77
CA ARG A 33 -10.35 -5.51 4.61
C ARG A 33 -10.70 -6.94 4.24
N TYR A 34 -9.97 -7.56 3.30
CA TYR A 34 -10.17 -8.96 2.95
C TYR A 34 -9.97 -9.87 4.16
N ASN A 35 -8.88 -9.69 4.89
CA ASN A 35 -8.58 -10.52 6.05
C ASN A 35 -9.61 -10.34 7.18
N ARG A 36 -10.13 -9.14 7.40
CA ARG A 36 -11.25 -8.91 8.32
C ARG A 36 -12.54 -9.58 7.83
N LEU A 37 -12.81 -9.53 6.53
CA LEU A 37 -13.99 -10.14 5.91
C LEU A 37 -13.98 -11.67 6.07
N VAL A 38 -12.81 -12.33 6.00
CA VAL A 38 -12.67 -13.77 6.23
C VAL A 38 -12.50 -14.15 7.71
N GLY A 39 -12.70 -13.20 8.63
CA GLY A 39 -12.77 -13.44 10.06
C GLY A 39 -11.43 -13.39 10.81
N ARG A 40 -10.34 -12.92 10.19
CA ARG A 40 -9.07 -12.69 10.90
C ARG A 40 -9.12 -11.39 11.70
N LYS A 41 -8.42 -11.33 12.83
CA LYS A 41 -8.22 -10.09 13.57
C LYS A 41 -7.02 -9.34 12.98
N VAL A 42 -7.26 -8.20 12.39
CA VAL A 42 -6.24 -7.41 11.70
C VAL A 42 -5.94 -6.14 12.48
N PHE A 43 -4.64 -5.85 12.66
CA PHE A 43 -4.13 -4.54 13.05
C PHE A 43 -3.40 -3.93 11.85
N PHE A 44 -3.83 -2.76 11.39
CA PHE A 44 -3.26 -2.08 10.23
C PHE A 44 -2.59 -0.77 10.65
N LEU A 45 -1.26 -0.69 10.45
CA LEU A 45 -0.41 0.46 10.76
C LEU A 45 -0.02 1.19 9.48
N THR A 46 -0.14 2.50 9.52
CA THR A 46 0.50 3.45 8.58
C THR A 46 0.96 4.68 9.36
N GLY A 47 1.68 5.61 8.76
CA GLY A 47 2.12 6.80 9.49
C GLY A 47 3.08 7.70 8.73
N ASN A 48 3.72 8.60 9.48
CA ASN A 48 4.65 9.60 8.98
C ASN A 48 6.04 9.45 9.61
N ASP A 49 7.05 9.56 8.76
CA ASP A 49 8.47 9.71 9.13
C ASP A 49 8.78 11.20 9.23
N GLU A 50 8.85 11.71 10.45
CA GLU A 50 8.78 13.14 10.74
C GLU A 50 10.11 13.79 11.13
N HIS A 51 11.21 13.02 11.21
CA HIS A 51 12.52 13.52 11.55
C HIS A 51 13.43 13.72 10.32
N GLY A 52 14.61 14.32 10.54
CA GLY A 52 15.65 14.47 9.53
C GLY A 52 15.71 15.81 8.82
N LEU A 53 16.79 15.97 8.03
CA LEU A 53 17.14 17.24 7.39
C LEU A 53 16.10 17.73 6.38
N LYS A 54 15.42 16.81 5.68
CA LYS A 54 14.40 17.19 4.67
C LYS A 54 13.20 17.88 5.32
N ILE A 55 12.76 17.40 6.49
CA ILE A 55 11.68 18.01 7.25
C ILE A 55 12.12 19.36 7.79
N GLN A 56 13.33 19.42 8.38
CA GLN A 56 13.89 20.69 8.85
C GLN A 56 13.90 21.76 7.75
N ARG A 57 14.42 21.42 6.57
CA ARG A 57 14.46 22.34 5.42
C ARG A 57 13.06 22.71 4.88
N ALA A 58 12.10 21.80 4.92
CA ALA A 58 10.73 22.09 4.51
C ALA A 58 10.06 23.09 5.46
N ALA A 59 10.26 22.93 6.76
CA ALA A 59 9.78 23.85 7.79
C ALA A 59 10.43 25.24 7.66
N GLU A 60 11.76 25.30 7.45
CA GLU A 60 12.50 26.53 7.23
C GLU A 60 11.96 27.35 6.03
N LYS A 61 11.59 26.66 4.93
CA LYS A 61 10.97 27.31 3.76
C LYS A 61 9.62 27.94 4.07
N GLU A 62 8.85 27.34 4.97
CA GLU A 62 7.55 27.89 5.41
C GLU A 62 7.70 28.89 6.55
N GLY A 63 8.89 29.08 7.13
CA GLY A 63 9.15 30.01 8.23
C GLY A 63 8.53 29.56 9.56
N ILE A 64 8.32 28.26 9.75
CA ILE A 64 7.76 27.63 10.96
C ILE A 64 8.72 26.61 11.55
N THR A 65 8.45 26.17 12.78
CA THR A 65 9.25 25.11 13.39
C THR A 65 8.99 23.75 12.74
N PRO A 66 9.98 22.82 12.77
CA PRO A 66 9.77 21.46 12.27
C PRO A 66 8.57 20.76 12.95
N LYS A 67 8.34 20.99 14.24
CA LYS A 67 7.21 20.41 14.97
C LYS A 67 5.86 20.92 14.44
N GLU A 68 5.72 22.23 14.23
CA GLU A 68 4.51 22.83 13.65
C GLU A 68 4.28 22.30 12.23
N PHE A 69 5.35 22.18 11.44
CA PHE A 69 5.29 21.65 10.08
C PHE A 69 4.76 20.22 10.05
N VAL A 70 5.33 19.29 10.86
CA VAL A 70 4.90 17.88 10.85
C VAL A 70 3.51 17.71 11.47
N ASP A 71 3.10 18.54 12.43
CA ASP A 71 1.73 18.53 12.98
C ASP A 71 0.70 18.90 11.90
N LYS A 72 0.99 19.95 11.11
CA LYS A 72 0.18 20.33 9.94
C LYS A 72 0.12 19.18 8.93
N MET A 73 1.26 18.63 8.56
CA MET A 73 1.35 17.60 7.54
C MET A 73 0.72 16.27 7.94
N ALA A 74 0.79 15.89 9.22
CA ALA A 74 0.08 14.71 9.73
C ALA A 74 -1.44 14.85 9.55
N GLY A 75 -1.99 16.07 9.73
CA GLY A 75 -3.37 16.39 9.41
C GLY A 75 -3.70 16.20 7.93
N VAL A 76 -2.81 16.68 7.04
CA VAL A 76 -2.94 16.52 5.58
C VAL A 76 -2.99 15.03 5.21
N TYR A 77 -2.01 14.22 5.65
CA TYR A 77 -1.98 12.79 5.33
C TYR A 77 -3.23 12.05 5.80
N ARG A 78 -3.72 12.32 7.01
CA ARG A 78 -4.97 11.73 7.52
C ARG A 78 -6.18 12.11 6.67
N GLN A 79 -6.26 13.35 6.17
CA GLN A 79 -7.34 13.77 5.25
C GLN A 79 -7.33 12.97 3.94
N TYR A 80 -6.15 12.73 3.37
CA TYR A 80 -6.03 11.89 2.16
C TYR A 80 -6.42 10.44 2.41
N TRP A 81 -6.06 9.88 3.58
CA TRP A 81 -6.49 8.53 3.94
C TRP A 81 -8.00 8.43 4.17
N VAL A 82 -8.62 9.45 4.73
CA VAL A 82 -10.09 9.56 4.80
C VAL A 82 -10.70 9.66 3.40
N MET A 83 -10.13 10.48 2.53
CA MET A 83 -10.56 10.65 1.14
C MET A 83 -10.54 9.32 0.37
N LEU A 84 -9.52 8.49 0.57
CA LEU A 84 -9.38 7.15 -0.02
C LEU A 84 -10.10 6.05 0.78
N ASN A 85 -10.77 6.38 1.87
CA ASN A 85 -11.45 5.42 2.76
C ASN A 85 -10.51 4.32 3.28
N ILE A 86 -9.30 4.70 3.73
CA ILE A 86 -8.32 3.79 4.33
C ILE A 86 -8.74 3.45 5.76
N SER A 87 -8.73 2.15 6.10
CA SER A 87 -9.22 1.63 7.39
C SER A 87 -8.09 1.24 8.35
N TYR A 88 -7.05 2.07 8.44
CA TYR A 88 -5.96 1.83 9.40
C TYR A 88 -6.46 1.88 10.85
N ASP A 89 -5.85 1.07 11.71
CA ASP A 89 -6.14 1.04 13.14
C ASP A 89 -5.26 2.04 13.90
N HIS A 90 -4.03 2.27 13.41
CA HIS A 90 -3.12 3.22 14.02
C HIS A 90 -2.35 4.01 12.97
N PHE A 91 -2.26 5.33 13.18
CA PHE A 91 -1.43 6.26 12.41
C PHE A 91 -0.28 6.71 13.29
N ILE A 92 0.88 6.07 13.14
CA ILE A 92 2.07 6.37 13.92
C ILE A 92 2.79 7.60 13.39
N ARG A 93 3.38 8.36 14.31
CA ARG A 93 4.27 9.47 14.02
C ARG A 93 5.60 9.22 14.72
N THR A 94 6.72 9.43 14.04
CA THR A 94 8.03 9.23 14.69
C THR A 94 8.29 10.26 15.79
N THR A 95 7.52 11.35 15.84
CA THR A 95 7.49 12.33 16.95
C THR A 95 6.58 11.95 18.12
N ASP A 96 5.91 10.79 18.08
CA ASP A 96 5.16 10.28 19.22
C ASP A 96 6.13 9.88 20.35
N SER A 97 5.89 10.38 21.57
CA SER A 97 6.84 10.20 22.69
C SER A 97 7.11 8.74 23.07
N TYR A 98 6.16 7.84 22.87
CA TYR A 98 6.38 6.40 23.09
C TYR A 98 7.31 5.80 22.03
N HIS A 99 7.24 6.27 20.77
CA HIS A 99 8.13 5.85 19.71
C HIS A 99 9.55 6.33 19.97
N GLU A 100 9.74 7.62 20.29
CA GLU A 100 11.05 8.18 20.62
C GLU A 100 11.72 7.43 21.78
N LYS A 101 10.95 7.01 22.81
CA LYS A 101 11.46 6.18 23.91
C LYS A 101 11.94 4.80 23.43
N VAL A 102 11.17 4.14 22.56
CA VAL A 102 11.55 2.84 22.00
C VAL A 102 12.82 2.96 21.18
N VAL A 103 12.94 4.00 20.35
CA VAL A 103 14.14 4.25 19.52
C VAL A 103 15.35 4.51 20.40
N SER A 104 15.23 5.38 21.40
CA SER A 104 16.30 5.68 22.34
C SER A 104 16.77 4.45 23.11
N GLU A 105 15.83 3.64 23.60
CA GLU A 105 16.16 2.40 24.32
C GLU A 105 16.81 1.36 23.40
N ALA A 106 16.32 1.19 22.18
CA ALA A 106 16.94 0.30 21.20
C ALA A 106 18.38 0.72 20.87
N PHE A 107 18.61 2.00 20.64
CA PHE A 107 19.95 2.54 20.36
C PHE A 107 20.91 2.28 21.53
N LYS A 108 20.46 2.56 22.77
CA LYS A 108 21.22 2.31 23.99
C LYS A 108 21.59 0.82 24.15
N ARG A 109 20.61 -0.09 24.01
CA ARG A 109 20.85 -1.54 24.09
C ARG A 109 21.87 -2.03 23.08
N LEU A 110 21.79 -1.55 21.85
CA LEU A 110 22.74 -1.94 20.81
C LEU A 110 24.15 -1.40 21.07
N HIS A 111 24.26 -0.20 21.63
CA HIS A 111 25.52 0.35 22.07
C HIS A 111 26.11 -0.46 23.25
N GLU A 112 25.34 -0.82 24.27
CA GLU A 112 25.74 -1.66 25.38
C GLU A 112 26.19 -3.06 24.95
N LYS A 113 25.58 -3.61 23.89
CA LYS A 113 25.99 -4.86 23.24
C LYS A 113 27.27 -4.71 22.39
N GLY A 114 27.80 -3.50 22.23
CA GLY A 114 28.98 -3.22 21.39
C GLY A 114 28.67 -3.34 19.87
N LEU A 115 27.39 -3.38 19.49
CA LEU A 115 26.93 -3.40 18.10
C LEU A 115 26.80 -2.00 17.49
N ILE A 116 26.77 -0.96 18.32
CA ILE A 116 26.92 0.44 17.92
C ILE A 116 28.20 0.98 18.51
N TYR A 117 29.03 1.62 17.70
CA TYR A 117 30.33 2.17 18.11
C TYR A 117 30.60 3.51 17.43
N LYS A 118 31.45 4.36 18.03
CA LYS A 118 31.83 5.66 17.48
C LYS A 118 33.11 5.53 16.65
N ALA A 119 33.13 6.08 15.45
CA ALA A 119 34.28 6.08 14.56
C ALA A 119 34.29 7.30 13.63
N LYS A 120 35.51 7.62 13.14
CA LYS A 120 35.71 8.60 12.08
C LYS A 120 35.60 7.94 10.72
N TYR A 121 34.87 8.55 9.81
CA TYR A 121 34.76 8.12 8.43
C TYR A 121 34.96 9.29 7.49
N ALA A 122 35.68 9.03 6.40
CA ALA A 122 35.86 10.00 5.31
C ALA A 122 35.36 9.36 4.01
N GLY A 123 34.52 10.06 3.26
CA GLY A 123 33.97 9.52 2.02
C GLY A 123 33.12 10.51 1.24
N TRP A 124 32.69 10.07 0.06
CA TRP A 124 31.79 10.85 -0.79
C TRP A 124 30.36 10.79 -0.25
N TYR A 125 29.78 11.94 0.09
CA TYR A 125 28.48 12.07 0.73
C TYR A 125 27.46 12.76 -0.21
N CYS A 126 26.26 12.22 -0.28
CA CYS A 126 25.14 12.85 -0.94
C CYS A 126 24.21 13.50 0.09
N VAL A 127 24.07 14.81 0.03
CA VAL A 127 23.20 15.59 0.94
C VAL A 127 21.72 15.21 0.79
N ASP A 128 21.26 14.94 -0.43
CA ASP A 128 19.86 14.59 -0.68
C ASP A 128 19.50 13.15 -0.31
N CYS A 129 20.47 12.22 -0.38
CA CYS A 129 20.29 10.84 0.10
C CYS A 129 20.57 10.70 1.60
N GLU A 130 21.24 11.68 2.20
CA GLU A 130 21.76 11.64 3.57
C GLU A 130 22.67 10.41 3.82
N ARG A 131 23.43 9.98 2.79
CA ARG A 131 24.32 8.80 2.90
C ARG A 131 25.65 8.98 2.21
N TYR A 132 26.63 8.19 2.66
CA TYR A 132 27.92 8.03 2.01
C TYR A 132 27.84 7.06 0.83
N TYR A 133 28.66 7.29 -0.18
CA TYR A 133 28.84 6.46 -1.36
C TYR A 133 30.27 5.95 -1.46
N SER A 134 30.41 4.66 -1.67
CA SER A 134 31.71 4.03 -1.92
C SER A 134 32.08 4.08 -3.40
N PRO A 135 33.38 3.89 -3.75
CA PRO A 135 33.77 3.68 -5.13
C PRO A 135 32.94 2.56 -5.79
N GLY A 136 32.36 2.85 -6.94
CA GLY A 136 31.44 1.94 -7.66
C GLY A 136 29.95 2.14 -7.35
N GLU A 137 29.59 2.87 -6.30
CA GLU A 137 28.19 3.22 -6.00
C GLU A 137 27.78 4.59 -6.57
N TYR A 138 28.71 5.41 -7.02
CA TYR A 138 28.45 6.71 -7.65
C TYR A 138 28.83 6.70 -9.13
N VAL A 139 28.29 7.63 -9.88
CA VAL A 139 28.64 7.84 -11.29
C VAL A 139 29.62 9.00 -11.41
N LEU A 140 30.52 8.95 -12.39
CA LEU A 140 31.41 10.06 -12.70
C LEU A 140 30.76 10.94 -13.79
N VAL A 141 30.67 12.24 -13.53
CA VAL A 141 30.26 13.26 -14.49
C VAL A 141 31.38 14.31 -14.49
N ASP A 142 32.04 14.52 -15.63
CA ASP A 142 33.21 15.40 -15.75
C ASP A 142 34.27 15.10 -14.67
N ASP A 143 34.62 13.80 -14.51
CA ASP A 143 35.56 13.27 -13.51
C ASP A 143 35.21 13.57 -12.03
N LYS A 144 33.99 14.03 -11.76
CA LYS A 144 33.51 14.29 -10.40
C LYS A 144 32.47 13.24 -9.99
N PRO A 145 32.55 12.71 -8.75
CA PRO A 145 31.55 11.81 -8.23
C PRO A 145 30.18 12.46 -8.10
N HIS A 146 29.15 11.82 -8.69
CA HIS A 146 27.76 12.26 -8.63
C HIS A 146 26.88 11.14 -8.07
N CYS A 147 25.85 11.56 -7.33
CA CYS A 147 24.80 10.66 -6.84
C CYS A 147 24.02 10.05 -8.01
N PRO A 148 23.92 8.71 -8.14
CA PRO A 148 23.19 8.07 -9.24
C PRO A 148 21.67 8.29 -9.17
N ILE A 149 21.16 8.67 -7.98
CA ILE A 149 19.73 8.89 -7.75
C ILE A 149 19.33 10.34 -8.08
N HIS A 150 20.12 11.31 -7.63
CA HIS A 150 19.79 12.74 -7.73
C HIS A 150 20.57 13.46 -8.83
N ASN A 151 21.57 12.79 -9.44
CA ASN A 151 22.48 13.34 -10.44
C ASN A 151 23.16 14.67 -10.01
N LYS A 152 23.44 14.79 -8.69
CA LYS A 152 24.10 15.93 -8.07
C LYS A 152 25.51 15.57 -7.64
N PRO A 153 26.47 16.52 -7.64
CA PRO A 153 27.82 16.28 -7.13
C PRO A 153 27.79 15.76 -5.70
N LEU A 154 28.67 14.80 -5.40
CA LEU A 154 28.93 14.34 -4.04
C LEU A 154 29.98 15.25 -3.39
N GLU A 155 29.87 15.41 -2.09
CA GLU A 155 30.81 16.17 -1.28
C GLU A 155 31.74 15.21 -0.53
N TRP A 156 33.06 15.47 -0.52
CA TRP A 156 33.97 14.72 0.32
C TRP A 156 33.82 15.20 1.75
N LEU A 157 33.45 14.27 2.62
CA LEU A 157 33.12 14.56 3.99
C LEU A 157 33.90 13.65 4.93
N GLU A 158 34.55 14.27 5.93
CA GLU A 158 35.12 13.54 7.07
C GLU A 158 34.30 13.87 8.30
N GLU A 159 33.80 12.82 8.96
CA GLU A 159 32.89 12.95 10.08
C GLU A 159 33.12 11.86 11.12
N GLU A 160 33.11 12.23 12.41
CA GLU A 160 33.00 11.26 13.49
C GLU A 160 31.54 11.04 13.82
N THR A 161 31.10 9.78 13.82
CA THR A 161 29.70 9.46 14.11
C THR A 161 29.55 8.03 14.63
N TYR A 162 28.32 7.61 14.95
CA TYR A 162 28.03 6.25 15.40
C TYR A 162 27.69 5.34 14.23
N TYR A 163 28.24 4.11 14.26
CA TYR A 163 28.07 3.06 13.27
C TYR A 163 27.42 1.84 13.90
N PHE A 164 26.48 1.22 13.18
CA PHE A 164 25.95 -0.10 13.47
C PHE A 164 26.78 -1.14 12.71
N LYS A 165 27.23 -2.19 13.42
CA LYS A 165 28.04 -3.30 12.87
C LYS A 165 27.22 -4.20 11.95
N LEU A 166 26.69 -3.64 10.87
CA LEU A 166 25.87 -4.35 9.90
C LEU A 166 26.64 -5.51 9.26
N SER A 167 27.95 -5.38 9.09
CA SER A 167 28.83 -6.41 8.53
C SER A 167 28.78 -7.75 9.29
N GLU A 168 28.53 -7.72 10.61
CA GLU A 168 28.42 -8.94 11.44
C GLU A 168 27.17 -9.77 11.13
N PHE A 169 26.18 -9.20 10.43
CA PHE A 169 24.89 -9.86 10.13
C PHE A 169 24.81 -10.47 8.73
N LYS A 170 25.91 -10.48 7.95
CA LYS A 170 25.93 -11.00 6.58
C LYS A 170 25.38 -12.41 6.49
N ASP A 171 25.86 -13.33 7.31
CA ASP A 171 25.45 -14.74 7.29
C ASP A 171 23.99 -14.90 7.69
N TYR A 172 23.54 -14.14 8.69
CA TYR A 172 22.13 -14.15 9.11
C TYR A 172 21.19 -13.65 8.00
N VAL A 173 21.51 -12.53 7.36
CA VAL A 173 20.72 -11.99 6.23
C VAL A 173 20.70 -12.97 5.07
N THR A 174 21.87 -13.50 4.68
CA THR A 174 21.99 -14.47 3.60
C THR A 174 21.15 -15.71 3.89
N LYS A 175 21.27 -16.29 5.08
CA LYS A 175 20.48 -17.45 5.50
C LYS A 175 18.98 -17.16 5.50
N THR A 176 18.57 -16.04 6.09
CA THR A 176 17.15 -15.66 6.15
C THR A 176 16.53 -15.53 4.75
N LEU A 177 17.24 -14.89 3.82
CA LEU A 177 16.73 -14.68 2.46
C LEU A 177 16.76 -15.95 1.59
N SER A 178 17.70 -16.88 1.84
CA SER A 178 17.84 -18.11 1.04
C SER A 178 16.98 -19.27 1.54
N GLU A 179 16.75 -19.36 2.84
CA GLU A 179 16.07 -20.52 3.47
C GLU A 179 14.59 -20.26 3.80
N THR A 180 14.08 -19.04 3.58
CA THR A 180 12.70 -18.68 3.91
C THR A 180 11.96 -18.07 2.72
N ASP A 181 10.62 -18.02 2.84
CA ASP A 181 9.73 -17.36 1.89
C ASP A 181 9.30 -15.95 2.36
N ILE A 182 10.11 -15.32 3.22
CA ILE A 182 9.79 -14.01 3.83
C ILE A 182 9.54 -12.94 2.76
N VAL A 183 10.40 -12.86 1.74
CA VAL A 183 10.28 -11.85 0.68
C VAL A 183 9.38 -12.37 -0.45
N TYR A 184 8.36 -11.62 -0.76
CA TYR A 184 7.44 -11.92 -1.85
C TYR A 184 7.31 -10.72 -2.80
N PRO A 185 7.45 -10.90 -4.11
CA PRO A 185 7.88 -12.09 -4.84
C PRO A 185 9.33 -12.52 -4.57
N PRO A 186 9.67 -13.82 -4.78
CA PRO A 186 11.02 -14.34 -4.49
C PRO A 186 12.15 -13.75 -5.35
N SER A 187 11.81 -13.14 -6.48
CA SER A 187 12.75 -12.43 -7.37
C SER A 187 13.55 -11.36 -6.63
N TYR A 188 12.90 -10.64 -5.72
CA TYR A 188 13.54 -9.60 -4.91
C TYR A 188 14.51 -10.15 -3.86
N ALA A 189 14.24 -11.32 -3.29
CA ALA A 189 15.21 -11.98 -2.41
C ALA A 189 16.50 -12.34 -3.17
N LYS A 190 16.37 -12.86 -4.40
CA LYS A 190 17.53 -13.17 -5.27
C LYS A 190 18.34 -11.92 -5.62
N GLU A 191 17.69 -10.81 -5.93
CA GLU A 191 18.34 -9.53 -6.20
C GLU A 191 19.22 -9.10 -5.02
N VAL A 192 18.67 -9.11 -3.80
CA VAL A 192 19.42 -8.74 -2.59
C VAL A 192 20.55 -9.73 -2.31
N LEU A 193 20.32 -11.04 -2.43
CA LEU A 193 21.35 -12.07 -2.26
C LEU A 193 22.53 -11.87 -3.20
N ASN A 194 22.26 -11.65 -4.49
CA ASN A 194 23.30 -11.39 -5.49
C ASN A 194 24.13 -10.16 -5.11
N ARG A 195 23.50 -9.10 -4.67
CA ARG A 195 24.18 -7.88 -4.23
C ARG A 195 25.01 -8.10 -2.96
N VAL A 196 24.47 -8.79 -1.95
CA VAL A 196 25.22 -9.14 -0.72
C VAL A 196 26.43 -10.03 -1.03
N GLN A 197 26.31 -10.94 -1.98
CA GLN A 197 27.44 -11.80 -2.40
C GLN A 197 28.53 -11.00 -3.12
N ALA A 198 28.13 -10.08 -4.01
CA ALA A 198 29.06 -9.28 -4.81
C ALA A 198 29.78 -8.20 -4.00
N GLU A 199 29.05 -7.48 -3.13
CA GLU A 199 29.54 -6.27 -2.43
C GLU A 199 29.91 -6.52 -0.97
N GLY A 200 29.41 -7.61 -0.36
CA GLY A 200 29.45 -7.82 1.09
C GLY A 200 28.50 -6.89 1.84
N LEU A 201 28.61 -6.86 3.17
CA LEU A 201 27.95 -5.87 4.00
C LEU A 201 29.01 -5.02 4.70
N ARG A 202 28.76 -3.72 4.79
CA ARG A 202 29.58 -2.74 5.50
C ARG A 202 28.78 -2.12 6.63
N ASP A 203 29.47 -1.71 7.68
CA ASP A 203 28.86 -0.99 8.79
C ASP A 203 28.23 0.32 8.29
N VAL A 204 27.07 0.65 8.85
CA VAL A 204 26.29 1.82 8.43
C VAL A 204 26.23 2.86 9.54
N SER A 205 26.35 4.11 9.15
CA SER A 205 26.19 5.23 10.09
C SER A 205 24.75 5.34 10.55
N VAL A 206 24.55 5.39 11.88
CA VAL A 206 23.23 5.42 12.54
C VAL A 206 23.01 6.68 13.40
N ALA A 207 23.91 7.66 13.29
CA ALA A 207 23.73 8.98 13.89
C ALA A 207 24.27 10.09 12.98
N ARG A 208 23.95 11.33 13.31
CA ARG A 208 24.45 12.53 12.64
C ARG A 208 24.85 13.56 13.70
N PRO A 209 25.92 14.34 13.49
CA PRO A 209 26.20 15.50 14.33
C PRO A 209 25.01 16.46 14.35
N LYS A 210 24.68 16.97 15.52
CA LYS A 210 23.51 17.83 15.75
C LYS A 210 23.60 19.18 15.03
N ASP A 211 24.79 19.67 14.76
CA ASP A 211 25.02 20.87 13.95
C ASP A 211 24.62 20.70 12.49
N ARG A 212 24.51 19.45 11.98
CA ARG A 212 24.05 19.12 10.64
C ARG A 212 22.57 18.76 10.58
N VAL A 213 22.12 17.95 11.53
CA VAL A 213 20.72 17.49 11.63
C VAL A 213 20.26 17.72 13.06
N ALA A 214 19.68 18.90 13.29
CA ALA A 214 19.18 19.26 14.62
C ALA A 214 17.82 18.63 14.94
N TRP A 215 17.01 18.38 13.91
CA TRP A 215 15.67 17.81 14.06
C TRP A 215 15.70 16.28 13.98
N GLY A 216 15.71 15.64 15.13
CA GLY A 216 15.76 14.18 15.29
C GLY A 216 15.85 13.78 16.76
N ILE A 217 15.81 12.49 17.03
CA ILE A 217 15.92 11.94 18.38
C ILE A 217 17.38 12.04 18.84
N PRO A 218 17.69 12.69 19.97
CA PRO A 218 19.07 12.74 20.48
C PRO A 218 19.60 11.35 20.81
N VAL A 219 20.90 11.11 20.57
CA VAL A 219 21.57 9.92 21.08
C VAL A 219 21.54 9.97 22.62
N PRO A 220 21.00 8.96 23.32
CA PRO A 220 20.64 9.06 24.75
C PRO A 220 21.83 9.27 25.69
N PHE A 221 23.06 8.97 25.28
CA PHE A 221 24.29 9.13 26.05
C PHE A 221 25.27 10.12 25.42
N ASP A 222 24.96 10.72 24.28
CA ASP A 222 25.78 11.73 23.58
C ASP A 222 24.87 12.73 22.83
N PRO A 223 24.37 13.77 23.51
CA PRO A 223 23.36 14.70 22.99
C PRO A 223 23.87 15.62 21.87
N ASP A 224 25.17 15.57 21.54
CA ASP A 224 25.74 16.27 20.38
C ASP A 224 25.45 15.57 19.05
N TYR A 225 24.79 14.41 19.11
CA TYR A 225 24.37 13.63 17.94
C TYR A 225 22.85 13.37 17.97
N THR A 226 22.26 13.27 16.78
CA THR A 226 20.89 12.80 16.57
C THR A 226 20.90 11.44 15.91
N ILE A 227 19.97 10.57 16.30
CA ILE A 227 19.79 9.24 15.70
C ILE A 227 19.38 9.41 14.23
N TYR A 228 19.99 8.62 13.36
CA TYR A 228 19.74 8.66 11.92
C TYR A 228 18.31 8.20 11.58
N VAL A 229 17.68 8.94 10.68
CA VAL A 229 16.27 8.80 10.33
C VAL A 229 15.85 7.37 9.93
N TRP A 230 16.70 6.59 9.24
CA TRP A 230 16.35 5.21 8.89
C TRP A 230 16.39 4.26 10.08
N PHE A 231 17.27 4.48 11.06
CA PHE A 231 17.26 3.71 12.31
C PHE A 231 15.98 4.01 13.11
N ASP A 232 15.64 5.27 13.21
CA ASP A 232 14.40 5.77 13.81
C ASP A 232 13.17 5.20 13.09
N ALA A 233 13.05 5.47 11.79
CA ALA A 233 11.90 5.09 10.99
C ALA A 233 11.60 3.59 11.01
N LEU A 234 12.61 2.71 10.88
CA LEU A 234 12.38 1.25 10.86
C LEU A 234 11.76 0.73 12.17
N LEU A 235 12.04 1.35 13.30
CA LEU A 235 11.49 0.94 14.59
C LEU A 235 10.01 1.27 14.77
N ASN A 236 9.39 2.02 13.84
CA ASN A 236 7.94 2.26 13.85
C ASN A 236 7.13 0.96 13.87
N TYR A 237 7.60 -0.05 13.15
CA TYR A 237 6.88 -1.32 13.01
C TYR A 237 6.72 -2.05 14.34
N VAL A 238 7.70 -1.98 15.21
CA VAL A 238 7.64 -2.63 16.53
C VAL A 238 7.04 -1.71 17.59
N SER A 239 7.36 -0.41 17.59
CA SER A 239 6.80 0.55 18.54
C SER A 239 5.29 0.72 18.34
N GLY A 240 4.82 0.78 17.08
CA GLY A 240 3.41 0.94 16.73
C GLY A 240 2.52 -0.22 17.17
N ILE A 241 3.08 -1.40 17.39
CA ILE A 241 2.35 -2.58 17.88
C ILE A 241 2.58 -2.86 19.37
N GLY A 242 3.42 -2.07 20.05
CA GLY A 242 3.53 -2.15 21.50
C GLY A 242 4.85 -2.67 22.05
N TYR A 243 5.89 -2.87 21.23
CA TYR A 243 7.22 -3.22 21.75
C TYR A 243 7.66 -2.25 22.85
N LEU A 244 8.05 -2.78 24.01
CA LEU A 244 8.41 -2.05 25.24
C LEU A 244 7.26 -1.20 25.86
N THR A 245 6.05 -1.26 25.35
CA THR A 245 4.91 -0.46 25.88
C THR A 245 3.66 -1.30 26.12
N ASP A 246 3.42 -2.33 25.33
CA ASP A 246 2.30 -3.27 25.43
C ASP A 246 2.78 -4.63 24.91
N ASP A 247 3.53 -5.34 25.73
CA ASP A 247 4.15 -6.62 25.36
C ASP A 247 3.12 -7.67 24.97
N ALA A 248 1.94 -7.66 25.56
CA ALA A 248 0.88 -8.61 25.22
C ALA A 248 0.42 -8.45 23.77
N ARG A 249 0.16 -7.20 23.34
CA ARG A 249 -0.22 -6.90 21.96
C ARG A 249 0.93 -7.16 20.99
N PHE A 250 2.17 -6.81 21.36
CA PHE A 250 3.35 -7.11 20.57
C PHE A 250 3.48 -8.61 20.32
N GLN A 251 3.42 -9.44 21.35
CA GLN A 251 3.52 -10.90 21.24
C GLN A 251 2.34 -11.51 20.45
N GLU A 252 1.16 -10.91 20.53
CA GLU A 252 -0.04 -11.39 19.85
C GLU A 252 0.02 -11.17 18.32
N TYR A 253 0.58 -10.03 17.85
CA TYR A 253 0.51 -9.62 16.45
C TYR A 253 1.83 -9.73 15.69
N TRP A 254 2.97 -9.50 16.35
CA TRP A 254 4.28 -9.49 15.70
C TRP A 254 4.62 -10.80 14.96
N PRO A 255 4.33 -12.00 15.47
CA PRO A 255 4.66 -13.25 14.78
C PRO A 255 4.04 -13.39 13.39
N ASN A 256 2.98 -12.64 13.10
CA ASN A 256 2.30 -12.66 11.80
C ASN A 256 2.24 -11.25 11.18
N VAL A 257 3.36 -10.53 11.21
CA VAL A 257 3.46 -9.21 10.59
C VAL A 257 3.79 -9.33 9.10
N HIS A 258 3.04 -8.57 8.30
CA HIS A 258 3.23 -8.42 6.86
C HIS A 258 3.56 -6.96 6.56
N HIS A 259 4.77 -6.68 6.11
CA HIS A 259 5.17 -5.36 5.63
C HIS A 259 4.90 -5.25 4.13
N VAL A 260 4.18 -4.23 3.70
CA VAL A 260 4.00 -3.88 2.28
C VAL A 260 4.92 -2.73 1.95
N ILE A 261 5.84 -2.90 1.00
CA ILE A 261 6.83 -1.87 0.64
C ILE A 261 7.01 -1.72 -0.88
N GLY A 262 7.47 -0.56 -1.32
CA GLY A 262 8.01 -0.38 -2.67
C GLY A 262 9.43 -0.96 -2.81
N LYS A 263 9.80 -1.39 -4.01
CA LYS A 263 11.12 -1.99 -4.29
C LYS A 263 12.30 -1.05 -4.02
N ASP A 264 12.09 0.27 -3.98
CA ASP A 264 13.14 1.26 -3.71
C ASP A 264 13.70 1.20 -2.29
N ILE A 265 12.94 0.68 -1.34
CA ILE A 265 13.34 0.52 0.05
C ILE A 265 13.61 -0.94 0.44
N LEU A 266 13.67 -1.83 -0.56
CA LEU A 266 13.94 -3.25 -0.37
C LEU A 266 15.21 -3.52 0.42
N TRP A 267 16.33 -2.86 0.05
CA TRP A 267 17.61 -3.02 0.73
C TRP A 267 17.54 -2.70 2.23
N PHE A 268 16.89 -1.58 2.57
CA PHE A 268 16.74 -1.19 3.98
C PHE A 268 15.91 -2.20 4.77
N HIS A 269 14.86 -2.79 4.18
CA HIS A 269 13.98 -3.72 4.87
C HIS A 269 14.53 -5.16 4.93
N THR A 270 15.35 -5.57 3.97
CA THR A 270 15.95 -6.92 3.97
C THR A 270 17.29 -6.97 4.69
N VAL A 271 18.12 -5.93 4.56
CA VAL A 271 19.47 -5.93 5.11
C VAL A 271 19.51 -5.21 6.46
N VAL A 272 19.11 -3.94 6.49
CA VAL A 272 19.23 -3.15 7.73
C VAL A 272 18.19 -3.58 8.76
N TRP A 273 16.92 -3.67 8.36
CA TRP A 273 15.84 -4.01 9.29
C TRP A 273 15.96 -5.41 9.86
N PHE A 274 16.24 -6.43 9.04
CA PHE A 274 16.42 -7.80 9.54
C PHE A 274 17.60 -7.90 10.50
N SER A 275 18.69 -7.17 10.22
CA SER A 275 19.85 -7.10 11.11
C SER A 275 19.53 -6.41 12.44
N LEU A 276 18.78 -5.29 12.40
CA LEU A 276 18.34 -4.59 13.62
C LEU A 276 17.43 -5.46 14.48
N LEU A 277 16.47 -6.14 13.86
CA LEU A 277 15.59 -7.08 14.57
C LEU A 277 16.41 -8.18 15.25
N LYS A 278 17.33 -8.80 14.51
CA LYS A 278 18.22 -9.84 15.06
C LYS A 278 19.08 -9.31 16.22
N ALA A 279 19.62 -8.11 16.10
CA ALA A 279 20.42 -7.46 17.13
C ALA A 279 19.61 -7.13 18.41
N LEU A 280 18.31 -6.88 18.27
CA LEU A 280 17.34 -6.63 19.35
C LEU A 280 16.66 -7.91 19.86
N ASP A 281 17.08 -9.10 19.40
CA ASP A 281 16.47 -10.40 19.74
C ASP A 281 15.00 -10.51 19.35
N ILE A 282 14.60 -9.82 18.28
CA ILE A 282 13.27 -9.87 17.70
C ILE A 282 13.29 -10.74 16.44
N SER A 283 12.28 -11.60 16.26
CA SER A 283 12.13 -12.40 15.05
C SER A 283 11.88 -11.51 13.81
N PRO A 284 12.35 -11.92 12.62
CA PRO A 284 12.03 -11.21 11.39
C PRO A 284 10.51 -11.25 11.10
N PRO A 285 10.00 -10.37 10.21
CA PRO A 285 8.58 -10.39 9.84
C PRO A 285 8.18 -11.71 9.20
N ARG A 286 6.90 -12.07 9.28
CA ARG A 286 6.36 -13.24 8.57
C ARG A 286 6.43 -13.06 7.06
N ARG A 287 6.18 -11.83 6.56
CA ARG A 287 6.19 -11.53 5.14
C ARG A 287 6.65 -10.09 4.86
N LEU A 288 7.49 -9.94 3.87
CA LEU A 288 7.83 -8.66 3.25
C LEU A 288 7.29 -8.68 1.81
N ILE A 289 6.20 -7.96 1.59
CA ILE A 289 5.52 -7.87 0.30
C ILE A 289 6.07 -6.66 -0.44
N VAL A 290 6.76 -6.92 -1.53
CA VAL A 290 7.44 -5.89 -2.32
C VAL A 290 6.67 -5.66 -3.61
N HIS A 291 6.34 -4.41 -3.90
CA HIS A 291 5.68 -4.05 -5.15
C HIS A 291 6.57 -3.21 -6.05
N SER A 292 6.29 -3.27 -7.34
CA SER A 292 6.93 -2.50 -8.39
C SER A 292 6.45 -1.04 -8.42
N PHE A 293 7.01 -0.24 -9.33
CA PHE A 293 6.64 1.17 -9.47
C PHE A 293 5.50 1.39 -10.47
N LEU A 294 4.77 2.47 -10.22
CA LEU A 294 4.04 3.15 -11.27
C LEU A 294 5.02 4.06 -12.03
N ILE A 295 5.06 3.93 -13.34
CA ILE A 295 5.91 4.73 -14.21
C ILE A 295 5.05 5.50 -15.22
N ASN A 296 5.55 6.62 -15.69
CA ASN A 296 4.95 7.38 -16.78
C ASN A 296 6.07 7.86 -17.71
N ARG A 297 5.94 7.54 -19.00
CA ARG A 297 6.99 7.78 -20.01
C ARG A 297 8.34 7.19 -19.61
N GLY A 298 8.31 5.97 -19.04
CA GLY A 298 9.51 5.25 -18.58
C GLY A 298 10.14 5.78 -17.30
N LEU A 299 9.58 6.82 -16.66
CA LEU A 299 10.09 7.41 -15.41
C LEU A 299 9.17 7.06 -14.24
N LYS A 300 9.75 6.72 -13.08
CA LYS A 300 9.00 6.56 -11.83
C LYS A 300 8.17 7.81 -11.55
N ILE A 301 6.89 7.62 -11.23
CA ILE A 301 6.04 8.72 -10.82
C ILE A 301 6.51 9.28 -9.48
N GLY A 302 6.85 10.56 -9.47
CA GLY A 302 7.38 11.23 -8.28
C GLY A 302 7.62 12.71 -8.49
N LYS A 303 7.77 13.44 -7.39
CA LYS A 303 7.93 14.91 -7.41
C LYS A 303 9.17 15.36 -8.17
N SER A 304 10.28 14.63 -8.03
CA SER A 304 11.54 14.92 -8.72
C SER A 304 11.43 14.81 -10.24
N ALA A 305 10.52 13.97 -10.73
CA ALA A 305 10.27 13.79 -12.16
C ALA A 305 9.19 14.75 -12.72
N GLY A 306 8.51 15.51 -11.86
CA GLY A 306 7.46 16.45 -12.27
C GLY A 306 6.21 15.80 -12.90
N ASN A 307 6.04 14.48 -12.72
CA ASN A 307 4.98 13.66 -13.35
C ASN A 307 3.96 13.14 -12.33
N VAL A 308 3.80 13.82 -11.21
CA VAL A 308 2.90 13.41 -10.12
C VAL A 308 1.44 13.48 -10.56
N ILE A 309 0.68 12.42 -10.26
CA ILE A 309 -0.79 12.42 -10.36
C ILE A 309 -1.34 12.62 -8.94
N PRO A 310 -2.06 13.73 -8.68
CA PRO A 310 -2.66 14.01 -7.38
C PRO A 310 -3.75 12.99 -7.03
N ILE A 311 -3.92 12.68 -5.76
CA ILE A 311 -4.95 11.75 -5.28
C ILE A 311 -6.34 12.35 -5.49
N GLU A 312 -6.49 13.66 -5.26
CA GLU A 312 -7.74 14.39 -5.47
C GLU A 312 -8.24 14.23 -6.90
N PHE A 313 -7.33 14.34 -7.88
CA PHE A 313 -7.67 14.13 -9.28
C PHE A 313 -8.26 12.74 -9.54
N LEU A 314 -7.68 11.69 -8.92
CA LEU A 314 -8.19 10.34 -9.08
C LEU A 314 -9.58 10.17 -8.45
N VAL A 315 -9.77 10.71 -7.24
CA VAL A 315 -11.04 10.61 -6.51
C VAL A 315 -12.14 11.39 -7.21
N GLU A 316 -11.84 12.59 -7.69
CA GLU A 316 -12.79 13.41 -8.45
C GLU A 316 -13.14 12.75 -9.79
N ARG A 317 -12.13 12.33 -10.55
CA ARG A 317 -12.34 11.75 -11.89
C ARG A 317 -13.13 10.45 -11.84
N TYR A 318 -12.84 9.57 -10.89
CA TYR A 318 -13.45 8.23 -10.82
C TYR A 318 -14.64 8.14 -9.83
N ASN A 319 -15.37 9.23 -9.66
CA ASN A 319 -16.61 9.28 -8.86
C ASN A 319 -16.46 8.83 -7.40
N GLY A 320 -15.35 9.16 -6.78
CA GLY A 320 -15.10 8.89 -5.37
C GLY A 320 -13.97 7.89 -5.11
N SER A 321 -13.80 7.56 -3.84
CA SER A 321 -12.73 6.67 -3.39
C SER A 321 -12.75 5.31 -4.06
N ASP A 322 -13.91 4.71 -4.25
CA ASP A 322 -14.04 3.33 -4.75
C ASP A 322 -13.55 3.18 -6.18
N GLY A 323 -13.85 4.16 -7.05
CA GLY A 323 -13.34 4.16 -8.42
C GLY A 323 -11.83 4.36 -8.47
N ALA A 324 -11.28 5.29 -7.68
CA ALA A 324 -9.85 5.50 -7.56
C ALA A 324 -9.12 4.25 -7.04
N ARG A 325 -9.63 3.63 -5.98
CA ARG A 325 -9.11 2.38 -5.40
C ARG A 325 -9.11 1.23 -6.40
N TYR A 326 -10.22 1.06 -7.12
CA TYR A 326 -10.34 0.00 -8.13
C TYR A 326 -9.28 0.13 -9.22
N VAL A 327 -9.14 1.32 -9.81
CA VAL A 327 -8.15 1.59 -10.86
C VAL A 327 -6.73 1.32 -10.35
N LEU A 328 -6.39 1.79 -9.15
CA LEU A 328 -5.09 1.53 -8.54
C LEU A 328 -4.83 0.04 -8.35
N MET A 329 -5.82 -0.73 -7.86
CA MET A 329 -5.66 -2.15 -7.59
C MET A 329 -5.63 -3.01 -8.86
N LYS A 330 -6.31 -2.57 -9.91
CA LYS A 330 -6.23 -3.23 -11.22
C LYS A 330 -4.87 -3.05 -11.89
N LEU A 331 -4.23 -1.89 -11.65
CA LEU A 331 -2.86 -1.59 -12.08
C LEU A 331 -1.81 -2.18 -11.14
N PHE A 332 -2.21 -2.72 -9.96
CA PHE A 332 -1.25 -3.18 -8.97
C PHE A 332 -0.46 -4.39 -9.48
N ASN A 333 0.87 -4.28 -9.42
CA ASN A 333 1.76 -5.35 -9.85
C ASN A 333 2.91 -5.50 -8.85
N LEU A 334 3.24 -6.74 -8.53
CA LEU A 334 4.31 -7.07 -7.59
C LEU A 334 5.68 -7.16 -8.27
N ASP A 335 5.74 -7.62 -9.52
CA ASP A 335 7.01 -7.92 -10.20
C ASP A 335 7.47 -6.82 -11.17
N LYS A 336 6.54 -6.25 -11.94
CA LYS A 336 6.87 -5.40 -13.09
C LYS A 336 6.34 -3.99 -12.91
N ASP A 337 7.18 -3.01 -13.26
CA ASP A 337 6.75 -1.61 -13.33
C ASP A 337 5.60 -1.46 -14.33
N VAL A 338 4.63 -0.64 -13.96
CA VAL A 338 3.41 -0.45 -14.73
C VAL A 338 3.37 0.96 -15.30
N GLU A 339 3.35 1.03 -16.63
CA GLU A 339 3.13 2.30 -17.33
C GLU A 339 1.69 2.77 -17.10
N VAL A 340 1.55 3.99 -16.60
CA VAL A 340 0.26 4.57 -16.23
C VAL A 340 -0.02 5.82 -17.04
N THR A 341 -1.14 5.79 -17.75
CA THR A 341 -1.71 6.95 -18.45
C THR A 341 -3.15 7.17 -18.00
N ILE A 342 -3.63 8.40 -18.14
CA ILE A 342 -5.03 8.73 -17.82
C ILE A 342 -5.98 7.89 -18.69
N ASP A 343 -5.65 7.71 -19.98
CA ASP A 343 -6.47 6.93 -20.91
C ASP A 343 -6.58 5.45 -20.51
N LEU A 344 -5.47 4.84 -20.03
CA LEU A 344 -5.49 3.48 -19.51
C LEU A 344 -6.40 3.39 -18.26
N MET A 345 -6.24 4.32 -17.34
CA MET A 345 -7.07 4.37 -16.13
C MET A 345 -8.55 4.59 -16.45
N ASP A 346 -8.86 5.48 -17.39
CA ASP A 346 -10.22 5.72 -17.88
C ASP A 346 -10.83 4.46 -18.53
N SER A 347 -10.03 3.77 -19.35
CA SER A 347 -10.46 2.53 -20.00
C SER A 347 -10.79 1.45 -18.96
N ILE A 348 -9.94 1.24 -17.96
CA ILE A 348 -10.19 0.29 -16.87
C ILE A 348 -11.47 0.67 -16.12
N TYR A 349 -11.60 1.90 -15.69
CA TYR A 349 -12.75 2.38 -14.93
C TYR A 349 -14.05 2.23 -15.72
N ASN A 350 -14.07 2.69 -16.98
CA ASN A 350 -15.27 2.66 -17.82
C ASN A 350 -15.70 1.24 -18.16
N SER A 351 -14.76 0.40 -18.64
CA SER A 351 -15.12 -0.95 -19.09
C SER A 351 -15.45 -1.89 -17.94
N GLU A 352 -14.72 -1.81 -16.84
CA GLU A 352 -14.81 -2.80 -15.78
C GLU A 352 -15.83 -2.40 -14.69
N LEU A 353 -15.76 -1.16 -14.19
CA LEU A 353 -16.69 -0.71 -13.16
C LEU A 353 -17.99 -0.13 -13.71
N ALA A 354 -17.93 0.82 -14.63
CA ALA A 354 -19.14 1.50 -15.10
C ALA A 354 -20.00 0.58 -15.97
N ASP A 355 -19.41 -0.05 -17.01
CA ASP A 355 -20.14 -0.87 -17.96
C ASP A 355 -20.44 -2.27 -17.44
N THR A 356 -19.42 -2.99 -16.98
CA THR A 356 -19.60 -4.40 -16.61
C THR A 356 -20.39 -4.54 -15.32
N TYR A 357 -20.05 -3.77 -14.26
CA TYR A 357 -20.68 -3.93 -12.96
C TYR A 357 -21.79 -2.91 -12.68
N GLY A 358 -21.51 -1.62 -12.76
CA GLY A 358 -22.47 -0.58 -12.43
C GLY A 358 -23.74 -0.62 -13.28
N ASN A 359 -23.58 -0.81 -14.60
CA ASN A 359 -24.72 -0.95 -15.52
C ASN A 359 -25.51 -2.23 -15.26
N LEU A 360 -24.85 -3.36 -14.97
CA LEU A 360 -25.52 -4.63 -14.63
C LEU A 360 -26.41 -4.46 -13.39
N VAL A 361 -25.86 -3.93 -12.30
CA VAL A 361 -26.57 -3.68 -11.04
C VAL A 361 -27.83 -2.82 -11.30
N ARG A 362 -27.66 -1.72 -12.04
CA ARG A 362 -28.76 -0.83 -12.38
C ARG A 362 -29.82 -1.50 -13.24
N ARG A 363 -29.42 -2.22 -14.30
CA ARG A 363 -30.37 -2.93 -15.21
C ARG A 363 -31.19 -3.95 -14.45
N VAL A 364 -30.56 -4.79 -13.65
CA VAL A 364 -31.22 -5.84 -12.86
C VAL A 364 -32.14 -5.22 -11.80
N GLY A 365 -31.68 -4.19 -11.09
CA GLY A 365 -32.48 -3.52 -10.07
C GLY A 365 -33.74 -2.83 -10.65
N VAL A 366 -33.60 -2.10 -11.76
CA VAL A 366 -34.74 -1.47 -12.46
C VAL A 366 -35.73 -2.52 -12.98
N LEU A 367 -35.21 -3.62 -13.53
CA LEU A 367 -36.06 -4.69 -14.05
C LEU A 367 -36.83 -5.39 -12.93
N ALA A 368 -36.19 -5.69 -11.81
CA ALA A 368 -36.81 -6.27 -10.63
C ALA A 368 -37.90 -5.34 -10.06
N ALA A 369 -37.62 -4.04 -9.97
CA ALA A 369 -38.63 -3.07 -9.53
C ALA A 369 -39.87 -3.06 -10.43
N LYS A 370 -39.67 -3.07 -11.75
CA LYS A 370 -40.78 -3.02 -12.74
C LYS A 370 -41.56 -4.33 -12.84
N LYS A 371 -40.90 -5.47 -12.88
CA LYS A 371 -41.55 -6.77 -13.19
C LYS A 371 -42.11 -7.45 -11.94
N VAL A 372 -41.43 -7.35 -10.78
CA VAL A 372 -41.80 -8.08 -9.56
C VAL A 372 -41.89 -7.16 -8.32
N LYS A 373 -42.09 -5.86 -8.54
CA LYS A 373 -42.25 -4.84 -7.48
C LYS A 373 -41.11 -4.83 -6.47
N GLY A 374 -39.88 -5.11 -6.93
CA GLY A 374 -38.68 -5.12 -6.13
C GLY A 374 -38.54 -6.31 -5.18
N LYS A 375 -39.42 -7.28 -5.19
CA LYS A 375 -39.41 -8.47 -4.32
C LYS A 375 -39.09 -9.71 -5.12
N VAL A 376 -37.85 -10.21 -5.02
CA VAL A 376 -37.41 -11.44 -5.71
C VAL A 376 -37.23 -12.52 -4.68
N TYR A 377 -38.15 -13.48 -4.65
CA TYR A 377 -38.07 -14.62 -3.74
C TYR A 377 -37.14 -15.70 -4.26
N ARG A 378 -36.61 -16.51 -3.35
CA ARG A 378 -35.75 -17.65 -3.66
C ARG A 378 -36.32 -18.54 -4.76
N ARG A 379 -35.46 -18.90 -5.69
CA ARG A 379 -35.67 -19.85 -6.79
C ARG A 379 -34.42 -20.68 -6.97
N ASP A 380 -34.51 -21.75 -7.74
CA ASP A 380 -33.34 -22.47 -8.20
C ASP A 380 -32.51 -21.53 -9.09
N VAL A 381 -31.22 -21.41 -8.75
CA VAL A 381 -30.28 -20.64 -9.57
C VAL A 381 -30.01 -21.39 -10.88
N ASP A 382 -29.87 -20.67 -11.96
CA ASP A 382 -29.48 -21.27 -13.23
C ASP A 382 -28.10 -21.91 -13.07
N LYS A 383 -27.99 -23.18 -13.49
CA LYS A 383 -26.78 -23.99 -13.29
C LYS A 383 -25.51 -23.36 -13.85
N LYS A 384 -25.61 -22.74 -15.03
CA LYS A 384 -24.49 -22.02 -15.66
C LYS A 384 -24.00 -20.85 -14.78
N ILE A 385 -24.93 -20.14 -14.13
CA ILE A 385 -24.60 -19.03 -13.24
C ILE A 385 -24.04 -19.54 -11.92
N GLU A 386 -24.62 -20.61 -11.35
CA GLU A 386 -24.11 -21.24 -10.13
C GLU A 386 -22.65 -21.70 -10.30
N GLU A 387 -22.34 -22.43 -11.38
CA GLU A 387 -20.99 -22.89 -11.71
C GLU A 387 -20.01 -21.69 -11.93
N SER A 388 -20.49 -20.62 -12.55
CA SER A 388 -19.68 -19.41 -12.76
C SER A 388 -19.37 -18.71 -11.44
N ILE A 389 -20.33 -18.63 -10.51
CA ILE A 389 -20.14 -18.02 -9.18
C ILE A 389 -19.14 -18.85 -8.37
N GLU A 390 -19.32 -20.18 -8.31
CA GLU A 390 -18.43 -21.07 -7.54
C GLU A 390 -17.00 -21.02 -8.05
N THR A 391 -16.82 -21.04 -9.38
CA THR A 391 -15.50 -20.95 -10.01
C THR A 391 -14.81 -19.61 -9.70
N ALA A 392 -15.54 -18.50 -9.86
CA ALA A 392 -14.99 -17.17 -9.61
C ALA A 392 -14.61 -16.98 -8.13
N LEU A 393 -15.46 -17.42 -7.20
CA LEU A 393 -15.18 -17.33 -5.76
C LEU A 393 -13.98 -18.17 -5.35
N GLY A 394 -13.87 -19.40 -5.88
CA GLY A 394 -12.74 -20.29 -5.59
C GLY A 394 -11.40 -19.66 -5.98
N LYS A 395 -11.30 -19.20 -7.23
CA LYS A 395 -10.09 -18.55 -7.74
C LYS A 395 -9.81 -17.21 -7.06
N TYR A 396 -10.85 -16.40 -6.82
CA TYR A 396 -10.72 -15.14 -6.08
C TYR A 396 -10.09 -15.35 -4.70
N VAL A 397 -10.55 -16.35 -3.95
CA VAL A 397 -9.99 -16.67 -2.63
C VAL A 397 -8.53 -17.12 -2.76
N GLU A 398 -8.21 -17.97 -3.74
CA GLU A 398 -6.82 -18.41 -4.01
C GLU A 398 -5.90 -17.23 -4.32
N ASP A 399 -6.32 -16.35 -5.22
CA ASP A 399 -5.56 -15.16 -5.62
C ASP A 399 -5.37 -14.18 -4.44
N MET A 400 -6.40 -13.92 -3.65
CA MET A 400 -6.32 -13.04 -2.48
C MET A 400 -5.41 -13.61 -1.38
N GLU A 401 -5.45 -14.91 -1.13
CA GLU A 401 -4.54 -15.58 -0.19
C GLU A 401 -3.10 -15.62 -0.70
N SER A 402 -2.93 -15.59 -2.03
CA SER A 402 -1.63 -15.49 -2.71
C SER A 402 -1.15 -14.05 -2.88
N LEU A 403 -1.84 -13.05 -2.31
CA LEU A 403 -1.50 -11.62 -2.38
C LEU A 403 -1.67 -10.98 -3.77
N GLU A 404 -2.34 -11.65 -4.70
CA GLU A 404 -2.48 -11.28 -6.11
C GLU A 404 -3.79 -10.53 -6.39
N VAL A 405 -3.97 -9.36 -5.75
CA VAL A 405 -5.21 -8.57 -5.80
C VAL A 405 -5.67 -8.27 -7.24
N SER A 406 -4.74 -7.93 -8.15
CA SER A 406 -5.11 -7.63 -9.55
C SER A 406 -5.64 -8.86 -10.29
N LYS A 407 -5.13 -10.07 -9.98
CA LYS A 407 -5.67 -11.33 -10.53
C LYS A 407 -7.05 -11.63 -9.94
N ALA A 408 -7.20 -11.49 -8.63
CA ALA A 408 -8.51 -11.63 -7.97
C ALA A 408 -9.58 -10.72 -8.60
N LEU A 409 -9.23 -9.48 -8.94
CA LEU A 409 -10.13 -8.56 -9.67
C LEU A 409 -10.44 -9.04 -11.09
N SER A 410 -9.56 -9.81 -11.73
CA SER A 410 -9.86 -10.39 -13.04
C SER A 410 -10.93 -11.47 -12.96
N GLU A 411 -10.94 -12.28 -11.91
CA GLU A 411 -12.01 -13.25 -11.66
C GLU A 411 -13.37 -12.57 -11.43
N VAL A 412 -13.38 -11.42 -10.75
CA VAL A 412 -14.58 -10.59 -10.59
C VAL A 412 -15.12 -10.14 -11.96
N GLN A 413 -14.22 -9.72 -12.87
CA GLN A 413 -14.59 -9.28 -14.22
C GLN A 413 -15.14 -10.42 -15.07
N GLU A 414 -14.57 -11.61 -15.00
CA GLU A 414 -15.06 -12.77 -15.73
C GLU A 414 -16.49 -13.15 -15.30
N LEU A 415 -16.78 -13.14 -13.99
CA LEU A 415 -18.15 -13.33 -13.50
C LEU A 415 -19.08 -12.22 -13.98
N GLY A 416 -18.66 -10.96 -13.90
CA GLY A 416 -19.44 -9.82 -14.39
C GLY A 416 -19.80 -9.93 -15.88
N LYS A 417 -18.86 -10.37 -16.73
CA LYS A 417 -19.11 -10.64 -18.15
C LYS A 417 -20.08 -11.80 -18.37
N ALA A 418 -19.93 -12.89 -17.60
CA ALA A 418 -20.84 -14.04 -17.67
C ALA A 418 -22.27 -13.62 -17.34
N LEU A 419 -22.49 -12.80 -16.32
CA LEU A 419 -23.80 -12.26 -15.94
C LEU A 419 -24.38 -11.33 -17.03
N ASN A 420 -23.54 -10.48 -17.65
CA ASN A 420 -23.98 -9.63 -18.76
C ASN A 420 -24.32 -10.44 -20.02
N THR A 421 -23.66 -11.54 -20.27
CA THR A 421 -24.02 -12.48 -21.34
C THR A 421 -25.34 -13.15 -21.03
N TYR A 422 -25.48 -13.69 -19.81
CA TYR A 422 -26.70 -14.38 -19.39
C TYR A 422 -27.94 -13.48 -19.47
N ILE A 423 -27.92 -12.26 -18.98
CA ILE A 423 -29.09 -11.36 -19.03
C ILE A 423 -29.53 -11.07 -20.48
N ASN A 424 -28.56 -11.01 -21.43
CA ASN A 424 -28.88 -10.80 -22.86
C ASN A 424 -29.40 -12.07 -23.53
N GLU A 425 -28.96 -13.26 -23.12
CA GLU A 425 -29.45 -14.56 -23.62
C GLU A 425 -30.87 -14.85 -23.14
N VAL A 426 -31.13 -14.70 -21.83
CA VAL A 426 -32.42 -15.08 -21.22
C VAL A 426 -33.51 -14.02 -21.40
N LYS A 427 -33.13 -12.78 -21.71
CA LYS A 427 -34.02 -11.63 -21.97
C LYS A 427 -35.17 -11.52 -20.96
N PRO A 428 -34.89 -11.33 -19.67
CA PRO A 428 -35.94 -11.37 -18.64
C PRO A 428 -37.00 -10.28 -18.80
N TRP A 429 -36.75 -9.24 -19.59
CA TRP A 429 -37.70 -8.19 -19.93
C TRP A 429 -38.83 -8.68 -20.87
N GLU A 430 -38.59 -9.76 -21.65
CA GLU A 430 -39.59 -10.37 -22.56
C GLU A 430 -40.47 -11.39 -21.83
N LYS A 431 -40.07 -11.86 -20.63
CA LYS A 431 -40.81 -12.88 -19.89
C LYS A 431 -41.99 -12.30 -19.09
N SER A 432 -43.06 -13.07 -18.99
CA SER A 432 -44.21 -12.75 -18.13
C SER A 432 -43.85 -12.87 -16.65
N ASP A 433 -43.11 -13.92 -16.26
CA ASP A 433 -42.51 -14.11 -14.94
C ASP A 433 -41.01 -14.38 -15.05
N PRO A 434 -40.16 -13.35 -14.85
CA PRO A 434 -38.71 -13.47 -14.88
C PRO A 434 -38.08 -13.78 -13.50
N SER A 435 -38.86 -14.26 -12.53
CA SER A 435 -38.41 -14.41 -11.13
C SER A 435 -37.19 -15.31 -10.98
N LYS A 436 -37.10 -16.39 -11.76
CA LYS A 436 -35.94 -17.30 -11.74
C LYS A 436 -34.68 -16.63 -12.28
N GLU A 437 -34.77 -15.97 -13.42
CA GLU A 437 -33.64 -15.29 -14.06
C GLU A 437 -33.15 -14.11 -13.21
N LEU A 438 -34.09 -13.34 -12.64
CA LEU A 438 -33.75 -12.25 -11.73
C LEU A 438 -33.07 -12.77 -10.45
N TYR A 439 -33.54 -13.90 -9.90
CA TYR A 439 -32.90 -14.48 -8.74
C TYR A 439 -31.47 -14.93 -9.05
N SER A 440 -31.23 -15.60 -10.17
CA SER A 440 -29.91 -16.02 -10.63
C SER A 440 -28.96 -14.84 -10.82
N LEU A 441 -29.44 -13.75 -11.46
CA LEU A 441 -28.67 -12.52 -11.64
C LEU A 441 -28.34 -11.83 -10.32
N LEU A 442 -29.25 -11.82 -9.36
CA LEU A 442 -29.05 -11.22 -8.04
C LEU A 442 -28.05 -12.01 -7.20
N GLU A 443 -28.05 -13.34 -7.28
CA GLU A 443 -27.02 -14.18 -6.65
C GLU A 443 -25.64 -13.89 -7.27
N GLY A 444 -25.54 -13.73 -8.58
CA GLY A 444 -24.30 -13.31 -9.24
C GLY A 444 -23.83 -11.92 -8.82
N ILE A 445 -24.75 -10.93 -8.79
CA ILE A 445 -24.43 -9.57 -8.31
C ILE A 445 -23.97 -9.60 -6.84
N ARG A 446 -24.60 -10.42 -5.99
CA ARG A 446 -24.19 -10.59 -4.60
C ARG A 446 -22.76 -11.14 -4.51
N ALA A 447 -22.42 -12.13 -5.32
CA ALA A 447 -21.05 -12.69 -5.37
C ALA A 447 -20.03 -11.65 -5.82
N VAL A 448 -20.31 -10.93 -6.92
CA VAL A 448 -19.44 -9.82 -7.39
C VAL A 448 -19.27 -8.75 -6.31
N THR A 449 -20.35 -8.37 -5.61
CA THR A 449 -20.32 -7.36 -4.56
C THR A 449 -19.46 -7.81 -3.37
N VAL A 450 -19.58 -9.07 -2.96
CA VAL A 450 -18.76 -9.66 -1.88
C VAL A 450 -17.29 -9.63 -2.26
N MET A 451 -16.94 -10.06 -3.47
CA MET A 451 -15.55 -10.06 -3.95
C MET A 451 -14.99 -8.63 -4.10
N LEU A 452 -15.81 -7.66 -4.50
CA LEU A 452 -15.40 -6.26 -4.62
C LEU A 452 -15.31 -5.53 -3.27
N SER A 453 -15.95 -6.01 -2.21
CA SER A 453 -16.09 -5.26 -0.97
C SER A 453 -14.78 -4.81 -0.30
N PRO A 454 -13.63 -5.51 -0.41
CA PRO A 454 -12.36 -4.98 0.08
C PRO A 454 -11.82 -3.80 -0.75
N VAL A 455 -12.13 -3.76 -2.04
CA VAL A 455 -11.65 -2.74 -2.99
C VAL A 455 -12.60 -1.55 -3.10
N THR A 456 -13.91 -1.82 -3.20
CA THR A 456 -14.97 -0.79 -3.35
C THR A 456 -15.96 -0.83 -2.17
N PRO A 457 -15.50 -0.53 -0.94
CA PRO A 457 -16.29 -0.76 0.27
C PRO A 457 -17.58 0.05 0.34
N ARG A 458 -17.58 1.31 -0.14
CA ARG A 458 -18.77 2.17 -0.13
C ARG A 458 -19.84 1.66 -1.10
N ALA A 459 -19.44 1.36 -2.34
CA ALA A 459 -20.37 0.84 -3.35
C ALA A 459 -20.95 -0.51 -2.91
N SER A 460 -20.13 -1.39 -2.34
CA SER A 460 -20.57 -2.69 -1.83
C SER A 460 -21.57 -2.56 -0.69
N THR A 461 -21.39 -1.61 0.22
CA THR A 461 -22.39 -1.29 1.26
C THR A 461 -23.70 -0.80 0.66
N VAL A 462 -23.62 0.18 -0.26
CA VAL A 462 -24.82 0.73 -0.92
C VAL A 462 -25.63 -0.35 -1.63
N ILE A 463 -24.97 -1.28 -2.35
CA ILE A 463 -25.68 -2.36 -3.06
C ILE A 463 -26.28 -3.35 -2.06
N SER A 464 -25.53 -3.77 -1.06
CA SER A 464 -26.02 -4.75 -0.07
C SER A 464 -27.26 -4.23 0.66
N GLU A 465 -27.29 -2.95 1.02
CA GLU A 465 -28.43 -2.28 1.64
C GLU A 465 -29.60 -2.12 0.65
N SER A 466 -29.31 -1.62 -0.58
CA SER A 466 -30.35 -1.37 -1.59
C SER A 466 -31.04 -2.65 -2.08
N PHE A 467 -30.34 -3.79 -2.04
CA PHE A 467 -30.85 -5.09 -2.53
C PHE A 467 -31.24 -6.04 -1.39
N GLY A 468 -30.97 -5.66 -0.14
CA GLY A 468 -31.43 -6.39 1.05
C GLY A 468 -30.66 -7.69 1.32
N PHE A 469 -29.34 -7.71 1.15
CA PHE A 469 -28.48 -8.85 1.52
C PHE A 469 -27.30 -8.41 2.40
N LYS A 470 -26.68 -9.39 3.05
CA LYS A 470 -25.48 -9.15 3.89
C LYS A 470 -24.21 -9.49 3.13
N LEU A 471 -23.17 -8.69 3.33
CA LEU A 471 -21.81 -9.07 2.95
C LEU A 471 -21.34 -10.20 3.87
N VAL A 472 -20.86 -11.27 3.28
CA VAL A 472 -20.36 -12.47 3.97
C VAL A 472 -18.93 -12.75 3.53
N SER A 473 -18.20 -13.55 4.26
CA SER A 473 -16.92 -14.07 3.80
C SER A 473 -17.08 -14.77 2.44
N PRO A 474 -16.21 -14.50 1.45
CA PRO A 474 -16.23 -15.24 0.19
C PRO A 474 -16.04 -16.76 0.37
N ARG A 475 -15.40 -17.18 1.47
CA ARG A 475 -15.24 -18.59 1.85
C ARG A 475 -16.54 -19.24 2.35
N ASP A 476 -17.43 -18.43 2.92
CA ASP A 476 -18.70 -18.87 3.49
C ASP A 476 -19.89 -18.58 2.57
N PHE A 477 -19.61 -18.09 1.36
CA PHE A 477 -20.64 -17.77 0.40
C PHE A 477 -21.38 -19.06 -0.05
N LYS A 478 -22.69 -19.03 0.04
CA LYS A 478 -23.56 -20.13 -0.44
C LYS A 478 -24.54 -19.59 -1.46
N VAL A 479 -24.49 -20.13 -2.67
CA VAL A 479 -25.47 -19.82 -3.71
C VAL A 479 -26.87 -20.24 -3.24
N GLY A 480 -27.88 -19.40 -3.53
CA GLY A 480 -29.25 -19.69 -3.15
C GLY A 480 -29.57 -19.54 -1.66
N SER A 481 -28.69 -18.91 -0.85
CA SER A 481 -28.90 -18.74 0.60
C SER A 481 -29.81 -17.57 0.96
N VAL A 482 -30.08 -16.63 0.04
CA VAL A 482 -30.94 -15.48 0.30
C VAL A 482 -32.39 -15.83 0.02
N GLU A 483 -33.24 -15.85 1.04
CA GLU A 483 -34.66 -16.20 0.90
C GLU A 483 -35.44 -15.17 0.07
N ARG A 484 -35.08 -13.91 0.16
CA ARG A 484 -35.72 -12.82 -0.57
C ARG A 484 -34.78 -11.63 -0.72
N TYR A 485 -34.61 -11.19 -1.94
CA TYR A 485 -34.07 -9.86 -2.25
C TYR A 485 -35.19 -8.81 -2.16
N ASN A 486 -34.84 -7.66 -1.62
CA ASN A 486 -35.77 -6.55 -1.48
C ASN A 486 -35.12 -5.30 -2.07
N ILE A 487 -35.37 -5.07 -3.35
CA ILE A 487 -34.76 -3.98 -4.11
C ILE A 487 -35.52 -2.69 -3.79
N VAL A 488 -34.95 -1.84 -2.95
CA VAL A 488 -35.53 -0.54 -2.58
C VAL A 488 -35.24 0.49 -3.66
N GLU A 489 -33.99 0.48 -4.16
CA GLU A 489 -33.51 1.38 -5.19
C GLU A 489 -32.49 0.67 -6.08
N ALA A 490 -32.36 1.11 -7.31
CA ALA A 490 -31.31 0.70 -8.24
C ALA A 490 -30.26 1.82 -8.34
N PRO A 491 -29.20 1.79 -7.51
CA PRO A 491 -28.28 2.91 -7.41
C PRO A 491 -27.46 3.10 -8.70
N ILE A 492 -27.07 4.35 -8.97
CA ILE A 492 -26.04 4.68 -9.96
C ILE A 492 -24.71 4.73 -9.20
N LEU A 493 -23.93 3.68 -9.31
CA LEU A 493 -22.68 3.54 -8.55
C LEU A 493 -21.51 4.24 -9.22
N PHE A 494 -21.34 3.99 -10.51
CA PHE A 494 -20.20 4.44 -11.29
C PHE A 494 -20.70 5.08 -12.59
N ARG A 495 -20.44 6.37 -12.75
CA ARG A 495 -20.76 7.09 -13.98
C ARG A 495 -19.56 7.04 -14.90
N LYS A 496 -19.77 6.81 -16.20
CA LYS A 496 -18.69 6.87 -17.18
C LYS A 496 -17.97 8.21 -17.14
N VAL A 497 -16.65 8.14 -17.20
CA VAL A 497 -15.83 9.32 -17.44
C VAL A 497 -15.65 9.52 -18.94
N GLN A 498 -15.72 10.79 -19.37
CA GLN A 498 -15.50 11.12 -20.78
C GLN A 498 -14.00 11.17 -21.07
N ALA A 499 -13.60 10.62 -22.22
CA ALA A 499 -12.23 10.80 -22.71
C ALA A 499 -11.93 12.30 -22.81
N ARG A 500 -10.70 12.69 -22.44
CA ARG A 500 -10.26 14.06 -22.70
C ARG A 500 -10.33 14.28 -24.22
N ARG A 501 -11.09 15.27 -24.65
CA ARG A 501 -10.93 15.78 -26.02
C ARG A 501 -9.53 16.40 -26.05
N GLU A 502 -8.63 15.86 -26.86
CA GLU A 502 -7.38 16.53 -27.17
C GLU A 502 -7.75 17.92 -27.70
N SER A 503 -7.56 18.97 -26.90
CA SER A 503 -7.50 20.31 -27.41
C SER A 503 -6.27 20.36 -28.31
N GLN A 504 -6.50 20.55 -29.60
CA GLN A 504 -5.46 20.89 -30.56
C GLN A 504 -4.83 22.22 -30.13
N SER A 505 -3.87 22.18 -29.25
CA SER A 505 -2.88 23.22 -28.98
C SER A 505 -1.85 22.65 -28.03
N GLY A 506 -0.58 22.77 -28.42
CA GLY A 506 0.57 22.17 -27.75
C GLY A 506 0.71 22.56 -26.28
N GLU A 507 1.48 21.73 -25.59
CA GLU A 507 2.14 22.01 -24.32
C GLU A 507 1.27 22.71 -23.25
N GLU A 508 0.41 21.96 -22.57
CA GLU A 508 -0.03 22.37 -21.23
C GLU A 508 0.57 21.42 -20.19
N SER A 509 1.57 21.94 -19.50
CA SER A 509 2.02 21.44 -18.20
C SER A 509 0.85 21.36 -17.23
N PRO A 510 0.81 20.41 -16.28
CA PRO A 510 -0.22 20.40 -15.26
C PRO A 510 -0.16 21.70 -14.44
N PRO A 511 -1.29 22.18 -13.89
CA PRO A 511 -1.33 23.43 -13.17
C PRO A 511 -0.38 23.38 -11.98
N SER A 512 0.57 24.31 -11.95
CA SER A 512 1.43 24.59 -10.82
C SER A 512 0.61 25.18 -9.68
N SER A 513 0.57 24.49 -8.56
CA SER A 513 0.14 25.02 -7.27
C SER A 513 1.27 24.90 -6.26
#